data_a7e987c0217937b72c4ca2efdefc4125
#
_entry.id   a7e987c0217937b72c4ca2efdefc4125
#
_cell.length_a   1.000
_cell.length_b   1.000
_cell.length_c   1.000
_cell.angle_alpha   90.00
_cell.angle_beta   90.00
_cell.angle_gamma   90.00
#
_symmetry.space_group_name_H-M   'P 1'
#
loop_
_entity.id
_entity.type
_entity.pdbx_description
1 polymer ?
#
loop_
_entity_poly.entity_id
_entity_poly.type
_entity_poly.pdbx_seq_one_letter_code
_entity_poly.pdbx_strand_id
1 'polypeptide(L)'
;MGRVSAAYCLVLLLICSFTIGCLESNKTDVNGDFLSDYSDEIERPDPNQYQCLEYDEWERCWLTYIPESVNASSSVPVLFELHGWSASAFEMRNITGLQEFADEKGIIVVHPEGIAFEGSGAFGDGEESWNGGHCCGDAAVLDVDDVGFLSLLITKMVEEYPIDENRVYFTGWSNGCIMSQRMALQASDLIAAVACTSGYLGFLDNSEYIPIPIMEIHG
;
A
#
# COMPACT_ATOMS: atom_id res chain seq x y z
N MET A 1 -7.07 24.65 -8.09
CA MET A 1 -7.33 24.88 -6.65
C MET A 1 -8.05 23.72 -5.97
N GLY A 2 -8.74 22.82 -6.67
CA GLY A 2 -9.50 21.70 -6.06
C GLY A 2 -8.65 20.48 -5.63
N ARG A 3 -7.55 20.17 -6.33
CA ARG A 3 -6.70 19.01 -6.02
C ARG A 3 -6.03 19.06 -4.64
N VAL A 4 -5.60 20.23 -4.20
CA VAL A 4 -4.87 20.37 -2.92
C VAL A 4 -5.78 20.15 -1.71
N SER A 5 -7.05 20.58 -1.78
CA SER A 5 -7.97 20.48 -0.65
C SER A 5 -8.42 19.04 -0.33
N ALA A 6 -8.66 18.22 -1.34
CA ALA A 6 -9.07 16.82 -1.14
C ALA A 6 -7.92 15.94 -0.66
N ALA A 7 -6.70 16.16 -1.18
CA ALA A 7 -5.50 15.45 -0.76
C ALA A 7 -5.15 15.74 0.71
N TYR A 8 -5.24 17.00 1.15
CA TYR A 8 -5.02 17.35 2.56
C TYR A 8 -6.03 16.70 3.50
N CYS A 9 -7.31 16.62 3.10
CA CYS A 9 -8.33 15.96 3.92
C CYS A 9 -8.06 14.46 4.05
N LEU A 10 -7.65 13.78 2.97
CA LEU A 10 -7.40 12.33 3.03
C LEU A 10 -6.13 12.01 3.83
N VAL A 11 -5.07 12.79 3.65
CA VAL A 11 -3.82 12.66 4.42
C VAL A 11 -4.08 12.90 5.91
N LEU A 12 -4.87 13.90 6.28
CA LEU A 12 -5.25 14.16 7.68
C LEU A 12 -6.14 13.04 8.26
N LEU A 13 -7.04 12.46 7.46
CA LEU A 13 -7.90 11.35 7.90
C LEU A 13 -7.11 10.06 8.09
N LEU A 14 -6.11 9.77 7.24
CA LEU A 14 -5.19 8.64 7.44
C LEU A 14 -4.43 8.76 8.76
N ILE A 15 -3.98 9.97 9.15
CA ILE A 15 -3.29 10.19 10.42
C ILE A 15 -4.22 9.90 11.62
N CYS A 16 -5.47 10.37 11.57
CA CYS A 16 -6.40 10.14 12.67
C CYS A 16 -6.68 8.64 12.88
N SER A 17 -6.71 7.84 11.81
CA SER A 17 -6.93 6.40 11.92
C SER A 17 -5.76 5.68 12.60
N PHE A 18 -4.52 6.04 12.27
CA PHE A 18 -3.33 5.47 12.92
C PHE A 18 -3.16 5.91 14.38
N THR A 19 -3.60 7.12 14.76
CA THR A 19 -3.43 7.60 16.14
C THR A 19 -4.50 7.08 17.09
N ILE A 20 -5.69 6.75 16.64
CA ILE A 20 -6.76 6.21 17.50
C ILE A 20 -6.44 4.77 17.91
N GLY A 21 -5.88 3.94 17.02
CA GLY A 21 -5.44 2.58 17.35
C GLY A 21 -4.30 2.52 18.39
N CYS A 22 -3.47 3.55 18.49
CA CYS A 22 -2.41 3.63 19.51
C CYS A 22 -2.90 4.12 20.89
N LEU A 23 -4.09 4.70 21.00
CA LEU A 23 -4.56 5.32 22.25
C LEU A 23 -5.42 4.42 23.14
N GLU A 24 -5.89 3.27 22.63
CA GLU A 24 -6.68 2.29 23.41
C GLU A 24 -5.90 1.06 23.89
N SER A 25 -4.58 1.05 23.78
CA SER A 25 -3.75 0.01 24.39
C SER A 25 -3.77 0.16 25.91
N ASN A 26 -4.66 -0.59 26.56
CA ASN A 26 -4.66 -0.78 28.00
C ASN A 26 -3.29 -1.31 28.43
N LYS A 27 -2.70 -0.61 29.42
CA LYS A 27 -1.49 -1.02 30.12
C LYS A 27 -1.67 -2.42 30.72
N THR A 28 -1.09 -3.44 30.11
CA THR A 28 -0.77 -4.69 30.78
C THR A 28 0.57 -5.22 30.27
N ASP A 29 1.51 -5.29 31.19
CA ASP A 29 2.76 -6.05 31.22
C ASP A 29 3.67 -6.10 29.97
N VAL A 30 4.74 -5.34 30.06
CA VAL A 30 5.91 -5.35 29.17
C VAL A 30 6.77 -6.59 29.45
N ASN A 31 6.31 -7.79 29.11
CA ASN A 31 7.17 -8.96 29.01
C ASN A 31 6.59 -9.98 28.02
N GLY A 32 7.17 -10.00 26.84
CA GLY A 32 7.09 -11.13 25.92
C GLY A 32 5.94 -11.10 24.91
N ASP A 33 6.31 -11.23 23.67
CA ASP A 33 5.53 -11.78 22.56
C ASP A 33 4.22 -11.10 22.13
N PHE A 34 4.26 -9.80 21.86
CA PHE A 34 3.14 -9.14 21.18
C PHE A 34 2.94 -9.68 19.73
N LEU A 35 3.98 -10.21 19.11
CA LEU A 35 3.92 -10.73 17.75
C LEU A 35 3.55 -12.23 17.68
N SER A 36 3.79 -13.00 18.73
CA SER A 36 3.49 -14.45 18.71
C SER A 36 2.00 -14.76 18.90
N ASP A 37 1.25 -13.92 19.60
CA ASP A 37 -0.20 -14.11 19.80
C ASP A 37 -1.03 -13.72 18.56
N TYR A 38 -0.44 -12.98 17.62
CA TYR A 38 -1.15 -12.50 16.42
C TYR A 38 -1.06 -13.48 15.24
N SER A 39 -0.05 -14.36 15.24
CA SER A 39 0.21 -15.28 14.12
C SER A 39 -0.67 -16.52 14.09
N ASP A 40 -1.28 -16.91 15.23
CA ASP A 40 -1.98 -18.20 15.35
C ASP A 40 -3.48 -18.16 14.99
N GLU A 41 -4.09 -16.98 14.80
CA GLU A 41 -5.52 -16.85 14.49
C GLU A 41 -5.84 -16.28 13.10
N ILE A 42 -4.85 -15.86 12.33
CA ILE A 42 -5.10 -15.32 10.99
C ILE A 42 -5.08 -16.48 9.99
N GLU A 43 -6.26 -17.00 9.65
CA GLU A 43 -6.41 -17.90 8.49
C GLU A 43 -5.80 -17.22 7.26
N ARG A 44 -4.87 -17.92 6.59
CA ARG A 44 -4.32 -17.43 5.31
C ARG A 44 -5.46 -17.21 4.33
N PRO A 45 -5.39 -16.17 3.47
CA PRO A 45 -6.46 -15.91 2.53
C PRO A 45 -6.62 -17.12 1.60
N ASP A 46 -7.87 -17.36 1.20
CA ASP A 46 -8.12 -18.22 0.04
C ASP A 46 -7.31 -17.64 -1.15
N PRO A 47 -6.43 -18.44 -1.78
CA PRO A 47 -5.70 -18.00 -2.96
C PRO A 47 -6.58 -17.40 -4.06
N ASN A 48 -7.85 -17.82 -4.13
CA ASN A 48 -8.82 -17.26 -5.08
C ASN A 48 -9.25 -15.82 -4.78
N GLN A 49 -8.85 -15.22 -3.66
CA GLN A 49 -9.10 -13.81 -3.37
C GLN A 49 -8.09 -12.89 -4.04
N TYR A 50 -6.92 -13.41 -4.42
CA TYR A 50 -5.93 -12.64 -5.16
C TYR A 50 -6.32 -12.51 -6.63
N GLN A 51 -6.08 -11.33 -7.16
CA GLN A 51 -6.07 -11.05 -8.59
C GLN A 51 -4.61 -10.97 -9.02
N CYS A 52 -4.28 -11.56 -10.16
CA CYS A 52 -2.90 -11.60 -10.65
C CYS A 52 -2.81 -11.25 -12.13
N LEU A 53 -1.63 -10.81 -12.55
CA LEU A 53 -1.25 -10.61 -13.95
C LEU A 53 0.25 -10.88 -14.14
N GLU A 54 0.64 -11.17 -15.36
CA GLU A 54 2.06 -11.25 -15.74
C GLU A 54 2.58 -9.84 -16.06
N TYR A 55 3.68 -9.46 -15.42
CA TYR A 55 4.40 -8.22 -15.68
C TYR A 55 5.90 -8.44 -15.54
N ASP A 56 6.67 -8.12 -16.58
CA ASP A 56 8.14 -8.19 -16.61
C ASP A 56 8.71 -9.53 -16.11
N GLU A 57 8.18 -10.65 -16.65
CA GLU A 57 8.54 -12.04 -16.30
C GLU A 57 8.09 -12.51 -14.90
N TRP A 58 7.31 -11.69 -14.15
CA TRP A 58 6.80 -12.00 -12.82
C TRP A 58 5.28 -12.14 -12.81
N GLU A 59 4.76 -13.12 -12.08
CA GLU A 59 3.36 -13.10 -11.68
C GLU A 59 3.20 -12.09 -10.54
N ARG A 60 2.40 -11.03 -10.78
CA ARG A 60 2.17 -9.95 -9.83
C ARG A 60 0.73 -9.97 -9.36
N CYS A 61 0.55 -10.07 -8.05
CA CYS A 61 -0.76 -10.26 -7.45
C CYS A 61 -1.16 -9.10 -6.54
N TRP A 62 -2.46 -9.00 -6.23
CA TRP A 62 -2.99 -8.01 -5.28
C TRP A 62 -4.33 -8.47 -4.72
N LEU A 63 -4.71 -7.90 -3.58
CA LEU A 63 -6.05 -7.98 -3.00
C LEU A 63 -6.77 -6.66 -3.22
N THR A 64 -8.07 -6.72 -3.47
CA THR A 64 -8.92 -5.52 -3.60
C THR A 64 -10.05 -5.56 -2.58
N TYR A 65 -10.25 -4.47 -1.86
CA TYR A 65 -11.42 -4.25 -1.02
C TYR A 65 -12.31 -3.17 -1.61
N ILE A 66 -13.58 -3.50 -1.83
CA ILE A 66 -14.58 -2.59 -2.41
C ILE A 66 -15.74 -2.48 -1.42
N PRO A 67 -15.99 -1.29 -0.84
CA PRO A 67 -17.14 -1.06 0.02
C PRO A 67 -18.47 -1.33 -0.69
N GLU A 68 -19.46 -1.84 0.02
CA GLU A 68 -20.82 -2.08 -0.52
C GLU A 68 -21.49 -0.79 -1.06
N SER A 69 -21.08 0.35 -0.55
CA SER A 69 -21.59 1.67 -1.01
C SER A 69 -21.11 2.04 -2.42
N VAL A 70 -20.04 1.42 -2.92
CA VAL A 70 -19.46 1.70 -4.24
C VAL A 70 -20.24 0.96 -5.32
N ASN A 71 -20.67 1.68 -6.34
CA ASN A 71 -21.41 1.14 -7.48
C ASN A 71 -20.97 1.79 -8.79
N ALA A 72 -21.46 1.31 -9.92
CA ALA A 72 -21.06 1.78 -11.25
C ALA A 72 -21.31 3.29 -11.52
N SER A 73 -22.16 3.95 -10.71
CA SER A 73 -22.39 5.40 -10.80
C SER A 73 -21.51 6.22 -9.86
N SER A 74 -20.67 5.54 -9.07
CA SER A 74 -19.74 6.18 -8.15
C SER A 74 -18.59 6.85 -8.90
N SER A 75 -17.90 7.75 -8.23
CA SER A 75 -16.60 8.30 -8.61
C SER A 75 -15.81 8.41 -7.31
N VAL A 76 -15.07 7.36 -6.98
CA VAL A 76 -14.47 7.17 -5.65
C VAL A 76 -12.95 7.26 -5.69
N PRO A 77 -12.31 7.64 -4.58
CA PRO A 77 -10.86 7.52 -4.46
C PRO A 77 -10.42 6.06 -4.41
N VAL A 78 -9.16 5.82 -4.73
CA VAL A 78 -8.47 4.55 -4.47
C VAL A 78 -7.24 4.79 -3.61
N LEU A 79 -7.00 3.89 -2.66
CA LEU A 79 -5.82 3.86 -1.81
C LEU A 79 -5.05 2.57 -2.06
N PHE A 80 -3.80 2.68 -2.48
CA PHE A 80 -2.84 1.59 -2.58
C PHE A 80 -2.08 1.51 -1.25
N GLU A 81 -2.14 0.35 -0.60
CA GLU A 81 -1.46 0.09 0.67
C GLU A 81 -0.36 -0.94 0.47
N LEU A 82 0.89 -0.51 0.61
CA LEU A 82 2.07 -1.33 0.38
C LEU A 82 2.64 -1.88 1.69
N HIS A 83 2.81 -3.19 1.74
CA HIS A 83 3.38 -3.88 2.91
C HIS A 83 4.87 -3.59 3.09
N GLY A 84 5.39 -3.87 4.28
CA GLY A 84 6.81 -3.79 4.58
C GLY A 84 7.59 -5.01 4.05
N TRP A 85 8.92 -4.96 4.09
CA TRP A 85 9.77 -6.11 3.78
C TRP A 85 9.45 -7.27 4.73
N SER A 86 9.41 -8.48 4.19
CA SER A 86 9.03 -9.73 4.88
C SER A 86 7.59 -9.75 5.41
N ALA A 87 6.72 -8.88 4.89
CA ALA A 87 5.28 -8.92 5.12
C ALA A 87 4.56 -9.15 3.79
N SER A 88 3.29 -9.47 3.85
CA SER A 88 2.44 -9.71 2.68
C SER A 88 1.30 -8.69 2.58
N ALA A 89 0.67 -8.62 1.40
CA ALA A 89 -0.56 -7.86 1.18
C ALA A 89 -1.66 -8.27 2.17
N PHE A 90 -1.77 -9.57 2.45
CA PHE A 90 -2.76 -10.10 3.37
C PHE A 90 -2.51 -9.69 4.82
N GLU A 91 -1.27 -9.79 5.28
CA GLU A 91 -0.91 -9.36 6.64
C GLU A 91 -1.15 -7.87 6.81
N MET A 92 -0.70 -7.05 5.85
CA MET A 92 -0.91 -5.60 5.90
C MET A 92 -2.40 -5.25 5.96
N ARG A 93 -3.23 -5.86 5.11
CA ARG A 93 -4.68 -5.71 5.12
C ARG A 93 -5.31 -5.99 6.49
N ASN A 94 -4.84 -7.02 7.18
CA ASN A 94 -5.40 -7.42 8.47
C ASN A 94 -4.89 -6.55 9.63
N ILE A 95 -3.61 -6.15 9.58
CA ILE A 95 -3.01 -5.34 10.64
C ILE A 95 -3.57 -3.91 10.66
N THR A 96 -3.77 -3.32 9.50
CA THR A 96 -4.17 -1.90 9.41
C THR A 96 -5.67 -1.67 9.57
N GLY A 97 -6.49 -2.67 9.23
CA GLY A 97 -7.95 -2.56 9.34
C GLY A 97 -8.56 -1.46 8.46
N LEU A 98 -7.88 -1.11 7.34
CA LEU A 98 -8.36 -0.05 6.44
C LEU A 98 -9.71 -0.34 5.80
N GLN A 99 -10.23 -1.55 5.91
CA GLN A 99 -11.56 -1.91 5.41
C GLN A 99 -12.68 -1.12 6.09
N GLU A 100 -12.60 -0.95 7.42
CA GLU A 100 -13.59 -0.15 8.16
C GLU A 100 -13.55 1.32 7.73
N PHE A 101 -12.35 1.85 7.53
CA PHE A 101 -12.17 3.20 7.00
C PHE A 101 -12.69 3.32 5.56
N ALA A 102 -12.46 2.31 4.73
CA ALA A 102 -12.94 2.24 3.37
C ALA A 102 -14.47 2.28 3.31
N ASP A 103 -15.14 1.50 4.18
CA ASP A 103 -16.60 1.50 4.31
C ASP A 103 -17.15 2.87 4.73
N GLU A 104 -16.51 3.48 5.72
CA GLU A 104 -16.93 4.80 6.21
C GLU A 104 -16.79 5.90 5.14
N LYS A 105 -15.72 5.85 4.35
CA LYS A 105 -15.37 6.92 3.41
C LYS A 105 -15.75 6.63 1.96
N GLY A 106 -16.18 5.42 1.63
CA GLY A 106 -16.48 5.02 0.26
C GLY A 106 -15.21 5.02 -0.62
N ILE A 107 -14.12 4.41 -0.15
CA ILE A 107 -12.82 4.36 -0.81
C ILE A 107 -12.52 2.92 -1.20
N ILE A 108 -12.05 2.66 -2.42
CA ILE A 108 -11.50 1.36 -2.78
C ILE A 108 -10.09 1.24 -2.21
N VAL A 109 -9.76 0.11 -1.58
CA VAL A 109 -8.40 -0.17 -1.09
C VAL A 109 -7.81 -1.33 -1.87
N VAL A 110 -6.59 -1.15 -2.37
CA VAL A 110 -5.82 -2.14 -3.10
C VAL A 110 -4.58 -2.46 -2.27
N HIS A 111 -4.34 -3.74 -2.03
CA HIS A 111 -3.16 -4.25 -1.34
C HIS A 111 -2.33 -5.07 -2.34
N PRO A 112 -1.39 -4.45 -3.05
CA PRO A 112 -0.50 -5.18 -3.94
C PRO A 112 0.47 -6.05 -3.15
N GLU A 113 0.92 -7.14 -3.79
CA GLU A 113 1.96 -8.03 -3.28
C GLU A 113 3.32 -7.66 -3.89
N GLY A 114 4.33 -7.56 -3.06
CA GLY A 114 5.73 -7.49 -3.49
C GLY A 114 6.19 -8.79 -4.11
N ILE A 115 7.47 -8.91 -4.40
CA ILE A 115 8.04 -10.17 -4.85
C ILE A 115 9.09 -10.68 -3.87
N ALA A 116 9.26 -12.01 -3.85
CA ALA A 116 10.40 -12.69 -3.26
C ALA A 116 10.95 -13.72 -4.25
N PHE A 117 12.20 -14.11 -4.10
CA PHE A 117 12.90 -15.08 -4.95
C PHE A 117 12.85 -16.48 -4.34
N GLU A 118 12.80 -17.53 -5.17
CA GLU A 118 12.80 -18.95 -4.82
C GLU A 118 11.77 -19.43 -3.80
N GLY A 119 10.64 -19.89 -4.30
CA GLY A 119 9.65 -20.60 -3.50
C GLY A 119 8.66 -19.68 -2.79
N SER A 120 8.82 -18.38 -2.93
CA SER A 120 7.78 -17.45 -2.62
C SER A 120 6.65 -17.67 -3.62
N GLY A 121 5.69 -18.45 -3.21
CA GLY A 121 4.40 -18.31 -3.84
C GLY A 121 3.93 -16.87 -3.63
N ALA A 122 3.09 -16.34 -4.49
CA ALA A 122 2.45 -15.01 -4.34
C ALA A 122 1.67 -14.83 -3.02
N PHE A 123 1.97 -15.58 -1.97
CA PHE A 123 1.12 -15.75 -0.81
C PHE A 123 1.83 -15.69 0.55
N GLY A 124 2.94 -14.96 0.62
CA GLY A 124 3.52 -14.59 1.90
C GLY A 124 4.23 -15.73 2.60
N ASP A 125 5.39 -16.13 2.10
CA ASP A 125 6.34 -16.96 2.85
C ASP A 125 7.38 -16.12 3.61
N GLY A 126 7.22 -14.79 3.61
CA GLY A 126 7.89 -13.89 4.52
C GLY A 126 9.13 -13.17 3.98
N GLU A 127 9.35 -13.17 2.67
CA GLU A 127 10.48 -12.48 2.06
C GLU A 127 10.10 -11.44 0.99
N GLU A 128 8.81 -11.19 0.82
CA GLU A 128 8.28 -10.25 -0.15
C GLU A 128 8.81 -8.84 0.11
N SER A 129 9.16 -8.17 -0.99
CA SER A 129 9.77 -6.85 -0.93
C SER A 129 9.41 -6.00 -2.13
N TRP A 130 9.70 -4.70 -2.00
CA TRP A 130 9.59 -3.69 -3.03
C TRP A 130 10.98 -3.15 -3.36
N ASN A 131 11.25 -2.90 -4.63
CA ASN A 131 12.43 -2.18 -5.06
C ASN A 131 12.32 -0.70 -4.69
N GLY A 132 12.77 -0.34 -3.50
CA GLY A 132 12.86 1.05 -3.04
C GLY A 132 14.10 1.80 -3.56
N GLY A 133 14.85 1.21 -4.48
CA GLY A 133 16.09 1.74 -5.02
C GLY A 133 17.30 1.38 -4.16
N HIS A 134 17.40 1.89 -2.95
CA HIS A 134 18.47 1.57 -2.00
C HIS A 134 18.12 0.46 -0.99
N CYS A 135 16.87 0.04 -0.95
CA CYS A 135 16.27 -0.97 -0.08
C CYS A 135 15.00 -1.50 -0.77
N CYS A 136 14.54 -2.67 -0.55
CA CYS A 136 15.05 -3.76 0.29
C CYS A 136 14.85 -5.10 -0.41
N GLY A 137 15.40 -6.17 0.18
CA GLY A 137 15.13 -7.54 -0.22
C GLY A 137 15.48 -7.84 -1.66
N ASP A 138 14.91 -8.92 -2.16
CA ASP A 138 15.19 -9.42 -3.50
C ASP A 138 14.72 -8.47 -4.60
N ALA A 139 13.61 -7.77 -4.42
CA ALA A 139 13.13 -6.82 -5.41
C ALA A 139 14.16 -5.72 -5.74
N ALA A 140 14.87 -5.21 -4.73
CA ALA A 140 15.94 -4.23 -4.94
C ALA A 140 17.21 -4.84 -5.55
N VAL A 141 17.58 -6.07 -5.15
CA VAL A 141 18.76 -6.78 -5.68
C VAL A 141 18.58 -7.15 -7.15
N LEU A 142 17.38 -7.56 -7.53
CA LEU A 142 17.04 -7.98 -8.89
C LEU A 142 16.62 -6.81 -9.79
N ASP A 143 16.60 -5.60 -9.23
CA ASP A 143 16.15 -4.37 -9.92
C ASP A 143 14.77 -4.51 -10.56
N VAL A 144 13.83 -5.10 -9.80
CA VAL A 144 12.44 -5.32 -10.27
C VAL A 144 11.76 -4.00 -10.60
N ASP A 145 11.05 -3.93 -11.71
CA ASP A 145 10.30 -2.75 -12.12
C ASP A 145 8.95 -2.63 -11.39
N ASP A 146 9.00 -2.38 -10.08
CA ASP A 146 7.80 -2.16 -9.26
C ASP A 146 7.08 -0.86 -9.62
N VAL A 147 7.78 0.15 -10.11
CA VAL A 147 7.15 1.40 -10.56
C VAL A 147 6.25 1.14 -11.77
N GLY A 148 6.75 0.40 -12.75
CA GLY A 148 5.96 0.03 -13.92
C GLY A 148 4.78 -0.87 -13.57
N PHE A 149 4.98 -1.88 -12.71
CA PHE A 149 3.89 -2.73 -12.24
C PHE A 149 2.78 -1.92 -11.54
N LEU A 150 3.13 -1.09 -10.57
CA LEU A 150 2.15 -0.30 -9.82
C LEU A 150 1.45 0.75 -10.71
N SER A 151 2.15 1.31 -11.69
CA SER A 151 1.55 2.21 -12.70
C SER A 151 0.54 1.47 -13.59
N LEU A 152 0.88 0.26 -14.03
CA LEU A 152 -0.05 -0.61 -14.78
C LEU A 152 -1.25 -0.97 -13.90
N LEU A 153 -1.03 -1.31 -12.64
CA LEU A 153 -2.10 -1.65 -11.71
C LEU A 153 -3.05 -0.47 -11.46
N ILE A 154 -2.53 0.77 -11.32
CA ILE A 154 -3.37 1.97 -11.26
C ILE A 154 -4.27 2.06 -12.48
N THR A 155 -3.70 1.93 -13.69
CA THR A 155 -4.45 2.00 -14.94
C THR A 155 -5.55 0.95 -14.99
N LYS A 156 -5.21 -0.30 -14.66
CA LYS A 156 -6.17 -1.42 -14.60
C LYS A 156 -7.31 -1.16 -13.62
N MET A 157 -7.01 -0.67 -12.43
CA MET A 157 -8.02 -0.37 -11.41
C MET A 157 -8.96 0.76 -11.86
N VAL A 158 -8.44 1.79 -12.52
CA VAL A 158 -9.25 2.90 -13.07
C VAL A 158 -10.15 2.42 -14.22
N GLU A 159 -9.70 1.48 -15.04
CA GLU A 159 -10.47 0.90 -16.14
C GLU A 159 -11.59 -0.03 -15.65
N GLU A 160 -11.36 -0.80 -14.60
CA GLU A 160 -12.28 -1.85 -14.12
C GLU A 160 -13.27 -1.36 -13.06
N TYR A 161 -12.93 -0.30 -12.32
CA TYR A 161 -13.73 0.19 -11.20
C TYR A 161 -14.06 1.68 -11.34
N PRO A 162 -15.12 2.18 -10.68
CA PRO A 162 -15.55 3.58 -10.79
C PRO A 162 -14.63 4.53 -10.00
N ILE A 163 -13.34 4.48 -10.28
CA ILE A 163 -12.31 5.27 -9.61
C ILE A 163 -12.15 6.62 -10.30
N ASP A 164 -11.97 7.66 -9.50
CA ASP A 164 -11.54 8.97 -9.96
C ASP A 164 -10.01 8.99 -10.12
N GLU A 165 -9.53 9.03 -11.35
CA GLU A 165 -8.09 9.03 -11.67
C GLU A 165 -7.30 10.19 -11.02
N ASN A 166 -7.99 11.24 -10.58
CA ASN A 166 -7.38 12.36 -9.87
C ASN A 166 -7.31 12.15 -8.36
N ARG A 167 -7.79 11.01 -7.85
CA ARG A 167 -7.84 10.66 -6.43
C ARG A 167 -7.22 9.30 -6.17
N VAL A 168 -6.02 9.08 -6.69
CA VAL A 168 -5.18 7.91 -6.45
C VAL A 168 -4.19 8.25 -5.34
N TYR A 169 -4.18 7.45 -4.28
CA TYR A 169 -3.37 7.67 -3.09
C TYR A 169 -2.53 6.45 -2.78
N PHE A 170 -1.37 6.68 -2.15
CA PHE A 170 -0.49 5.62 -1.68
C PHE A 170 -0.22 5.76 -0.19
N THR A 171 -0.16 4.62 0.47
CA THR A 171 0.33 4.46 1.84
C THR A 171 1.19 3.21 1.94
N GLY A 172 1.89 3.06 3.04
CA GLY A 172 2.69 1.88 3.30
C GLY A 172 3.53 2.00 4.56
N TRP A 173 4.11 0.89 4.96
CA TRP A 173 4.96 0.78 6.14
C TRP A 173 6.36 0.31 5.76
N SER A 174 7.42 0.89 6.35
CA SER A 174 8.81 0.50 6.16
C SER A 174 9.20 0.47 4.66
N ASN A 175 9.53 -0.67 4.08
CA ASN A 175 9.83 -0.81 2.65
C ASN A 175 8.67 -0.38 1.75
N GLY A 176 7.41 -0.64 2.14
CA GLY A 176 6.23 -0.13 1.44
C GLY A 176 6.10 1.40 1.49
N CYS A 177 6.57 2.06 2.57
CA CYS A 177 6.66 3.52 2.62
C CYS A 177 7.73 4.03 1.65
N ILE A 178 8.90 3.39 1.59
CA ILE A 178 9.95 3.74 0.62
C ILE A 178 9.43 3.62 -0.81
N MET A 179 8.73 2.53 -1.12
CA MET A 179 8.15 2.32 -2.44
C MET A 179 7.04 3.34 -2.75
N SER A 180 6.19 3.68 -1.79
CA SER A 180 5.17 4.73 -1.95
C SER A 180 5.80 6.09 -2.27
N GLN A 181 6.91 6.44 -1.63
CA GLN A 181 7.68 7.64 -1.94
C GLN A 181 8.37 7.56 -3.31
N ARG A 182 8.86 6.37 -3.70
CA ARG A 182 9.42 6.15 -5.04
C ARG A 182 8.34 6.35 -6.12
N MET A 183 7.14 5.86 -5.91
CA MET A 183 5.99 6.11 -6.78
C MET A 183 5.68 7.61 -6.87
N ALA A 184 5.66 8.32 -5.74
CA ALA A 184 5.48 9.77 -5.72
C ALA A 184 6.54 10.52 -6.52
N LEU A 185 7.76 9.99 -6.60
CA LEU A 185 8.87 10.61 -7.32
C LEU A 185 8.84 10.29 -8.82
N GLN A 186 8.59 9.03 -9.19
CA GLN A 186 8.76 8.52 -10.55
C GLN A 186 7.43 8.35 -11.33
N ALA A 187 6.29 8.43 -10.65
CA ALA A 187 4.94 8.34 -11.22
C ALA A 187 4.01 9.42 -10.65
N SER A 188 4.54 10.60 -10.39
CA SER A 188 3.82 11.71 -9.75
C SER A 188 2.63 12.24 -10.55
N ASP A 189 2.57 12.00 -11.84
CA ASP A 189 1.44 12.33 -12.71
C ASP A 189 0.21 11.42 -12.47
N LEU A 190 0.42 10.21 -11.94
CA LEU A 190 -0.63 9.25 -11.64
C LEU A 190 -1.15 9.37 -10.20
N ILE A 191 -0.45 10.06 -9.31
CA ILE A 191 -0.69 10.03 -7.87
C ILE A 191 -1.09 11.39 -7.33
N ALA A 192 -2.15 11.44 -6.53
CA ALA A 192 -2.63 12.67 -5.91
C ALA A 192 -1.88 13.05 -4.64
N ALA A 193 -1.50 12.06 -3.80
CA ALA A 193 -0.71 12.24 -2.58
C ALA A 193 -0.23 10.90 -2.01
N VAL A 194 0.79 10.99 -1.16
CA VAL A 194 1.33 9.87 -0.37
C VAL A 194 1.31 10.21 1.12
N ALA A 195 0.94 9.23 1.96
CA ALA A 195 1.13 9.31 3.41
C ALA A 195 1.60 7.94 3.91
N CYS A 196 2.79 7.85 4.49
CA CYS A 196 3.36 6.57 4.84
C CYS A 196 4.17 6.61 6.13
N THR A 197 4.59 5.45 6.64
CA THR A 197 5.17 5.32 7.98
C THR A 197 6.50 4.57 7.94
N SER A 198 7.49 5.07 8.70
CA SER A 198 8.75 4.39 9.03
C SER A 198 9.62 3.99 7.83
N GLY A 199 9.57 4.74 6.74
CA GLY A 199 10.45 4.58 5.59
C GLY A 199 10.98 5.93 5.14
N TYR A 200 12.14 5.96 4.51
CA TYR A 200 12.66 7.16 3.88
C TYR A 200 13.26 6.82 2.51
N LEU A 201 13.01 7.67 1.55
CA LEU A 201 13.52 7.51 0.21
C LEU A 201 14.99 7.95 0.14
N GLY A 202 15.84 7.10 -0.47
CA GLY A 202 17.21 7.45 -0.79
C GLY A 202 17.32 8.37 -2.02
N PHE A 203 18.53 8.51 -2.54
CA PHE A 203 18.77 9.27 -3.75
C PHE A 203 18.31 8.50 -4.99
N LEU A 204 17.31 9.04 -5.70
CA LEU A 204 16.84 8.54 -6.99
C LEU A 204 16.80 9.69 -7.99
N ASP A 205 16.74 9.35 -9.28
CA ASP A 205 16.50 10.35 -10.32
C ASP A 205 15.10 10.94 -10.15
N ASN A 206 15.04 12.25 -10.16
CA ASN A 206 13.80 13.01 -9.99
C ASN A 206 13.61 14.06 -11.10
N SER A 207 14.24 13.86 -12.25
CA SER A 207 14.22 14.83 -13.36
C SER A 207 12.80 15.11 -13.89
N GLU A 208 11.88 14.17 -13.74
CA GLU A 208 10.50 14.27 -14.21
C GLU A 208 9.47 14.49 -13.07
N TYR A 209 9.95 14.71 -11.86
CA TYR A 209 9.08 14.86 -10.69
C TYR A 209 8.18 16.09 -10.76
N ILE A 210 6.88 15.85 -10.64
CA ILE A 210 5.88 16.89 -10.42
C ILE A 210 5.54 16.91 -8.93
N PRO A 211 5.71 18.03 -8.21
CA PRO A 211 5.46 18.08 -6.78
C PRO A 211 4.03 17.68 -6.39
N ILE A 212 3.90 16.66 -5.56
CA ILE A 212 2.65 16.22 -4.94
C ILE A 212 2.80 16.25 -3.40
N PRO A 213 1.70 16.30 -2.65
CA PRO A 213 1.76 16.21 -1.18
C PRO A 213 2.32 14.87 -0.71
N ILE A 214 3.33 14.93 0.16
CA ILE A 214 3.90 13.75 0.82
C ILE A 214 3.89 14.00 2.32
N MET A 215 3.42 13.01 3.09
CA MET A 215 3.55 12.97 4.54
C MET A 215 4.26 11.70 4.95
N GLU A 216 5.24 11.85 5.81
CA GLU A 216 6.02 10.76 6.39
C GLU A 216 5.96 10.82 7.91
N ILE A 217 5.69 9.67 8.53
CA ILE A 217 5.54 9.53 9.97
C ILE A 217 6.64 8.61 10.49
N HIS A 218 7.43 9.11 11.43
CA HIS A 218 8.45 8.36 12.15
C HIS A 218 8.15 8.37 13.66
N GLY A 219 8.48 7.26 14.33
CA GLY A 219 8.45 7.12 15.78
C GLY A 219 9.83 7.17 16.41
#